data_b4c679d70ac4499c3ee9545e12e6244d
#
_entry.id   b4c679d70ac4499c3ee9545e12e6244d
#
_cell.length_a   1.000
_cell.length_b   1.000
_cell.length_c   1.000
_cell.angle_alpha   90.00
_cell.angle_beta   90.00
_cell.angle_gamma   90.00
#
_symmetry.space_group_name_H-M   'P 1'
#
loop_
_entity.id
_entity.type
_entity.pdbx_description
1 polymer ?
#
loop_
_entity_poly.entity_id
_entity_poly.type
_entity_poly.pdbx_seq_one_letter_code
_entity_poly.pdbx_strand_id
1 'polypeptide(L)'
;MNLLSLLGGDADMRGQLKERRARLYRVAYSWCHDRALADDLAQEALARGLARLHQLRDPAQLDSWLFKILHNCWRDCFRCQKGFQDVDELEDYQYAHDDTPEHIHSRSQVVDRVRTAVALLPMGQRQVLTLIDLEEFSYNQVAEILEIPVGTVMSRLCRGRQSLKVRLIELAPQAKAAALRSVK
;
A
#
# COMPACT_ATOMS: atom_id res chain seq x y z
N MET A 1 3.65 9.83 39.85
CA MET A 1 3.23 9.47 38.47
C MET A 1 1.85 10.10 38.26
N ASN A 2 1.76 11.10 37.39
CA ASN A 2 0.61 12.00 37.32
C ASN A 2 -0.47 11.42 36.37
N LEU A 3 -1.65 11.09 36.89
CA LEU A 3 -2.77 10.50 36.16
C LEU A 3 -3.19 11.38 34.97
N LEU A 4 -2.99 12.70 35.06
CA LEU A 4 -3.29 13.69 34.02
C LEU A 4 -2.35 13.59 32.78
N SER A 5 -1.11 13.13 32.95
CA SER A 5 -0.18 12.93 31.83
C SER A 5 -0.52 11.67 31.01
N LEU A 6 -1.12 10.67 31.64
CA LEU A 6 -1.61 9.47 30.97
C LEU A 6 -2.85 9.77 30.10
N LEU A 7 -3.77 10.60 30.58
CA LEU A 7 -4.98 10.97 29.86
C LEU A 7 -4.71 11.94 28.69
N GLY A 8 -3.77 12.86 28.84
CA GLY A 8 -3.38 13.81 27.78
C GLY A 8 -2.63 13.12 26.63
N GLY A 9 -1.71 12.22 26.94
CA GLY A 9 -0.95 11.46 25.95
C GLY A 9 -1.84 10.51 25.11
N ASP A 10 -2.83 9.92 25.76
CA ASP A 10 -3.74 8.97 25.09
C ASP A 10 -4.73 9.68 24.14
N ALA A 11 -5.18 10.90 24.49
CA ALA A 11 -6.03 11.72 23.65
C ALA A 11 -5.28 12.25 22.40
N ASP A 12 -4.04 12.70 22.58
CA ASP A 12 -3.16 13.13 21.50
C ASP A 12 -2.83 11.97 20.54
N MET A 13 -2.49 10.80 21.08
CA MET A 13 -2.19 9.61 20.30
C MET A 13 -3.40 9.13 19.48
N ARG A 14 -4.61 9.22 20.03
CA ARG A 14 -5.86 8.94 19.30
C ARG A 14 -6.11 9.92 18.17
N GLY A 15 -5.78 11.20 18.35
CA GLY A 15 -5.79 12.22 17.32
C GLY A 15 -4.85 11.87 16.18
N GLN A 16 -3.61 11.57 16.51
CA GLN A 16 -2.58 11.16 15.55
C GLN A 16 -2.95 9.90 14.75
N LEU A 17 -3.58 8.91 15.36
CA LEU A 17 -4.10 7.73 14.65
C LEU A 17 -5.14 8.10 13.59
N LYS A 18 -6.10 8.98 13.94
CA LYS A 18 -7.13 9.42 13.00
C LYS A 18 -6.56 10.15 11.78
N GLU A 19 -5.54 10.98 11.98
CA GLU A 19 -4.85 11.70 10.91
C GLU A 19 -4.21 10.76 9.89
N ARG A 20 -3.84 9.55 10.31
CA ARG A 20 -3.22 8.54 9.45
C ARG A 20 -4.19 7.78 8.56
N ARG A 21 -5.51 7.95 8.74
CA ARG A 21 -6.53 7.24 7.95
C ARG A 21 -6.31 7.37 6.44
N ALA A 22 -6.01 8.58 5.96
CA ALA A 22 -5.80 8.82 4.54
C ALA A 22 -4.57 8.08 3.98
N ARG A 23 -3.51 7.94 4.79
CA ARG A 23 -2.30 7.18 4.42
C ARG A 23 -2.62 5.69 4.34
N LEU A 24 -3.27 5.14 5.36
CA LEU A 24 -3.71 3.73 5.40
C LEU A 24 -4.61 3.39 4.21
N TYR A 25 -5.58 4.25 3.91
CA TYR A 25 -6.47 4.07 2.76
C TYR A 25 -5.70 4.04 1.44
N ARG A 26 -4.77 4.98 1.22
CA ARG A 26 -3.97 5.00 -0.02
C ARG A 26 -3.16 3.72 -0.21
N VAL A 27 -2.53 3.24 0.85
CA VAL A 27 -1.75 2.00 0.82
C VAL A 27 -2.66 0.80 0.61
N ALA A 28 -3.74 0.68 1.37
CA ALA A 28 -4.73 -0.38 1.19
C ALA A 28 -5.28 -0.40 -0.25
N TYR A 29 -5.63 0.77 -0.78
CA TYR A 29 -6.11 0.89 -2.16
C TYR A 29 -5.05 0.48 -3.19
N SER A 30 -3.77 0.82 -2.97
CA SER A 30 -2.70 0.36 -3.86
C SER A 30 -2.53 -1.16 -3.85
N TRP A 31 -2.92 -1.83 -2.75
CA TRP A 31 -2.84 -3.29 -2.63
C TRP A 31 -4.05 -3.99 -3.25
N CYS A 32 -5.27 -3.54 -2.99
CA CYS A 32 -6.49 -4.24 -3.40
C CYS A 32 -7.17 -3.66 -4.65
N HIS A 33 -6.91 -2.41 -5.03
CA HIS A 33 -7.57 -1.66 -6.11
C HIS A 33 -9.11 -1.60 -6.00
N ASP A 34 -9.67 -1.94 -4.86
CA ASP A 34 -11.07 -1.83 -4.51
C ASP A 34 -11.27 -0.72 -3.48
N ARG A 35 -12.13 0.26 -3.78
CA ARG A 35 -12.35 1.43 -2.91
C ARG A 35 -13.05 1.06 -1.61
N ALA A 36 -14.04 0.17 -1.69
CA ALA A 36 -14.81 -0.25 -0.53
C ALA A 36 -13.93 -1.07 0.40
N LEU A 37 -13.23 -2.07 -0.14
CA LEU A 37 -12.30 -2.90 0.61
C LEU A 37 -11.16 -2.08 1.22
N ALA A 38 -10.60 -1.11 0.49
CA ALA A 38 -9.55 -0.24 1.02
C ALA A 38 -10.02 0.61 2.20
N ASP A 39 -11.27 1.10 2.14
CA ASP A 39 -11.86 1.86 3.24
C ASP A 39 -12.12 0.98 4.47
N ASP A 40 -12.66 -0.21 4.26
CA ASP A 40 -12.89 -1.20 5.32
C ASP A 40 -11.57 -1.60 6.00
N LEU A 41 -10.52 -1.89 5.21
CA LEU A 41 -9.19 -2.23 5.74
C LEU A 41 -8.58 -1.08 6.56
N ALA A 42 -8.70 0.15 6.06
CA ALA A 42 -8.20 1.32 6.77
C ALA A 42 -8.95 1.58 8.08
N GLN A 43 -10.27 1.42 8.09
CA GLN A 43 -11.09 1.55 9.28
C GLN A 43 -10.79 0.44 10.30
N GLU A 44 -10.70 -0.80 9.86
CA GLU A 44 -10.39 -1.95 10.71
C GLU A 44 -8.98 -1.82 11.32
N ALA A 45 -7.98 -1.38 10.52
CA ALA A 45 -6.64 -1.14 11.03
C ALA A 45 -6.62 -0.06 12.12
N LEU A 46 -7.38 1.03 11.93
CA LEU A 46 -7.52 2.08 12.95
C LEU A 46 -8.24 1.58 14.19
N ALA A 47 -9.32 0.82 14.04
CA ALA A 47 -10.06 0.26 15.16
C ALA A 47 -9.18 -0.68 16.00
N ARG A 48 -8.46 -1.60 15.34
CA ARG A 48 -7.48 -2.49 16.00
C ARG A 48 -6.32 -1.70 16.62
N GLY A 49 -5.85 -0.65 15.95
CA GLY A 49 -4.81 0.26 16.48
C GLY A 49 -5.28 0.97 17.75
N LEU A 50 -6.48 1.54 17.75
CA LEU A 50 -7.06 2.19 18.92
C LEU A 50 -7.24 1.22 20.10
N ALA A 51 -7.75 0.02 19.85
CA ALA A 51 -7.94 -1.00 20.87
C ALA A 51 -6.63 -1.49 21.50
N ARG A 52 -5.53 -1.48 20.72
CA ARG A 52 -4.21 -1.99 21.13
C ARG A 52 -3.18 -0.89 21.39
N LEU A 53 -3.60 0.38 21.48
CA LEU A 53 -2.69 1.52 21.63
C LEU A 53 -1.78 1.40 22.86
N HIS A 54 -2.27 0.77 23.92
CA HIS A 54 -1.50 0.49 25.13
C HIS A 54 -0.30 -0.47 24.91
N GLN A 55 -0.26 -1.17 23.78
CA GLN A 55 0.85 -2.07 23.40
C GLN A 55 1.99 -1.32 22.69
N LEU A 56 1.73 -0.12 22.19
CA LEU A 56 2.75 0.72 21.58
C LEU A 56 3.70 1.27 22.63
N ARG A 57 4.93 0.76 22.65
CA ARG A 57 5.95 1.15 23.64
C ARG A 57 6.67 2.43 23.26
N ASP A 58 6.86 2.65 21.95
CA ASP A 58 7.60 3.78 21.40
C ASP A 58 6.72 4.54 20.41
N PRO A 59 6.31 5.79 20.73
CA PRO A 59 5.53 6.63 19.84
C PRO A 59 6.16 6.88 18.47
N ALA A 60 7.50 6.84 18.36
CA ALA A 60 8.20 7.00 17.10
C ALA A 60 7.93 5.85 16.12
N GLN A 61 7.49 4.70 16.61
CA GLN A 61 7.15 3.54 15.81
C GLN A 61 5.67 3.44 15.46
N LEU A 62 4.87 4.45 15.80
CA LEU A 62 3.43 4.44 15.56
C LEU A 62 3.07 4.11 14.11
N ASP A 63 3.78 4.69 13.15
CA ASP A 63 3.50 4.48 11.72
C ASP A 63 3.80 3.02 11.32
N SER A 64 4.99 2.51 11.56
CA SER A 64 5.35 1.12 11.20
C SER A 64 4.44 0.10 11.90
N TRP A 65 4.13 0.34 13.18
CA TRP A 65 3.22 -0.50 13.94
C TRP A 65 1.80 -0.50 13.36
N LEU A 66 1.29 0.67 12.94
CA LEU A 66 -0.05 0.79 12.36
C LEU A 66 -0.12 0.15 10.96
N PHE A 67 0.93 0.30 10.15
CA PHE A 67 1.01 -0.36 8.84
C PHE A 67 1.17 -1.88 8.96
N LYS A 68 1.81 -2.38 10.03
CA LYS A 68 1.81 -3.82 10.36
C LYS A 68 0.39 -4.32 10.67
N ILE A 69 -0.40 -3.55 11.41
CA ILE A 69 -1.82 -3.88 11.65
C ILE A 69 -2.60 -3.90 10.33
N LEU A 70 -2.40 -2.91 9.46
CA LEU A 70 -3.04 -2.88 8.14
C LEU A 70 -2.69 -4.12 7.30
N HIS A 71 -1.41 -4.49 7.27
CA HIS A 71 -0.97 -5.70 6.57
C HIS A 71 -1.65 -6.97 7.11
N ASN A 72 -1.78 -7.07 8.42
CA ASN A 72 -2.47 -8.21 9.04
C ASN A 72 -3.98 -8.21 8.69
N CYS A 73 -4.67 -7.07 8.72
CA CYS A 73 -6.07 -6.96 8.31
C CYS A 73 -6.23 -7.39 6.84
N TRP A 74 -5.34 -6.92 5.97
CA TRP A 74 -5.35 -7.30 4.56
C TRP A 74 -5.14 -8.81 4.39
N ARG A 75 -4.16 -9.41 5.05
CA ARG A 75 -3.87 -10.85 5.01
C ARG A 75 -5.05 -11.69 5.50
N ASP A 76 -5.69 -11.27 6.61
CA ASP A 76 -6.87 -11.95 7.16
C ASP A 76 -8.03 -11.94 6.15
N CYS A 77 -8.31 -10.78 5.54
CA CYS A 77 -9.35 -10.62 4.52
C CYS A 77 -9.12 -11.55 3.31
N PHE A 78 -7.88 -11.61 2.83
CA PHE A 78 -7.50 -12.46 1.70
C PHE A 78 -7.64 -13.94 1.98
N ARG A 79 -7.25 -14.40 3.16
CA ARG A 79 -7.43 -15.78 3.58
C ARG A 79 -8.90 -16.18 3.58
N CYS A 80 -9.77 -15.31 4.09
CA CYS A 80 -11.21 -15.58 4.11
C CYS A 80 -11.83 -15.64 2.71
N GLN A 81 -11.41 -14.76 1.79
CA GLN A 81 -12.01 -14.66 0.45
C GLN A 81 -11.54 -15.73 -0.53
N LYS A 82 -10.30 -16.19 -0.45
CA LYS A 82 -9.65 -16.99 -1.49
C LYS A 82 -9.22 -18.39 -1.02
N GLY A 83 -9.35 -18.72 0.26
CA GLY A 83 -8.95 -20.02 0.78
C GLY A 83 -7.45 -20.30 0.70
N PHE A 84 -6.61 -19.30 0.48
CA PHE A 84 -5.16 -19.44 0.47
C PHE A 84 -4.66 -19.84 1.85
N GLN A 85 -3.91 -20.93 1.93
CA GLN A 85 -3.31 -21.41 3.18
C GLN A 85 -1.90 -20.86 3.39
N ASP A 86 -1.20 -20.43 2.32
CA ASP A 86 0.18 -19.99 2.38
C ASP A 86 0.40 -18.55 1.89
N VAL A 87 1.33 -17.83 2.53
CA VAL A 87 1.69 -16.43 2.18
C VAL A 87 2.42 -16.41 0.84
N ASP A 88 3.12 -17.48 0.48
CA ASP A 88 3.88 -17.59 -0.77
C ASP A 88 2.95 -17.66 -2.00
N GLU A 89 1.73 -18.23 -1.87
CA GLU A 89 0.72 -18.23 -2.93
C GLU A 89 0.17 -16.83 -3.24
N LEU A 90 0.25 -15.90 -2.26
CA LEU A 90 -0.17 -14.50 -2.44
C LEU A 90 0.86 -13.66 -3.21
N GLU A 91 2.12 -14.12 -3.28
CA GLU A 91 3.19 -13.35 -3.92
C GLU A 91 2.98 -13.17 -5.42
N ASP A 92 2.46 -14.19 -6.09
CA ASP A 92 2.23 -14.20 -7.54
C ASP A 92 0.81 -13.75 -7.92
N TYR A 93 -0.04 -13.46 -6.90
CA TYR A 93 -1.42 -13.06 -7.16
C TYR A 93 -1.50 -11.69 -7.84
N GLN A 94 -2.06 -11.67 -9.05
CA GLN A 94 -2.44 -10.45 -9.78
C GLN A 94 -3.94 -10.22 -9.60
N TYR A 95 -4.30 -9.06 -9.09
CA TYR A 95 -5.70 -8.65 -9.06
C TYR A 95 -6.23 -8.52 -10.49
N ALA A 96 -7.34 -9.22 -10.79
CA ALA A 96 -8.10 -8.94 -11.99
C ALA A 96 -8.67 -7.54 -11.87
N HIS A 97 -8.34 -6.68 -12.83
CA HIS A 97 -8.79 -5.30 -12.86
C HIS A 97 -10.23 -5.30 -13.40
N ASP A 98 -11.19 -5.00 -12.54
CA ASP A 98 -12.51 -4.55 -12.99
C ASP A 98 -12.37 -3.06 -13.32
N ASP A 99 -12.07 -2.78 -14.59
CA ASP A 99 -12.07 -1.44 -15.14
C ASP A 99 -13.51 -0.91 -15.21
N THR A 100 -13.87 -0.03 -14.31
CA THR A 100 -14.94 0.92 -14.54
C THR A 100 -14.32 2.23 -15.06
N PRO A 101 -14.53 2.57 -16.36
CA PRO A 101 -13.93 3.75 -16.99
C PRO A 101 -14.76 5.00 -16.73
N GLU A 102 -14.87 5.47 -15.50
CA GLU A 102 -15.54 6.75 -15.22
C GLU A 102 -14.69 7.60 -14.28
N HIS A 103 -14.11 8.60 -14.81
CA HIS A 103 -13.56 9.88 -14.33
C HIS A 103 -12.15 10.21 -14.83
N ILE A 104 -12.09 10.73 -16.04
CA ILE A 104 -10.87 11.24 -16.65
C ILE A 104 -10.94 12.75 -16.74
N HIS A 105 -10.04 13.47 -16.07
CA HIS A 105 -9.63 14.80 -16.47
C HIS A 105 -8.12 14.94 -16.33
N SER A 106 -7.52 15.29 -17.36
CA SER A 106 -6.16 15.62 -17.82
C SER A 106 -4.93 15.60 -16.86
N ARG A 107 -5.03 15.89 -15.60
CA ARG A 107 -4.00 15.61 -14.60
C ARG A 107 -4.05 14.16 -14.12
N SER A 108 -5.17 13.49 -14.37
CA SER A 108 -5.47 12.12 -14.02
C SER A 108 -4.72 11.10 -14.87
N GLN A 109 -4.48 11.35 -16.16
CA GLN A 109 -3.94 10.35 -17.08
C GLN A 109 -2.58 9.77 -16.65
N VAL A 110 -1.66 10.59 -16.10
CA VAL A 110 -0.37 10.09 -15.61
C VAL A 110 -0.56 9.32 -14.31
N VAL A 111 -1.37 9.86 -13.40
CA VAL A 111 -1.67 9.21 -12.12
C VAL A 111 -2.40 7.89 -12.35
N ASP A 112 -3.37 7.86 -13.25
CA ASP A 112 -4.13 6.65 -13.55
C ASP A 112 -3.26 5.60 -14.24
N ARG A 113 -2.34 5.99 -15.12
CA ARG A 113 -1.34 5.07 -15.70
C ARG A 113 -0.42 4.48 -14.65
N VAL A 114 0.08 5.30 -13.72
CA VAL A 114 0.92 4.81 -12.62
C VAL A 114 0.13 3.83 -11.76
N ARG A 115 -1.10 4.14 -11.41
CA ARG A 115 -1.99 3.25 -10.64
C ARG A 115 -2.22 1.93 -11.37
N THR A 116 -2.56 1.98 -12.66
CA THR A 116 -2.72 0.78 -13.49
C THR A 116 -1.44 -0.03 -13.56
N ALA A 117 -0.28 0.61 -13.76
CA ALA A 117 0.99 -0.08 -13.81
C ALA A 117 1.33 -0.76 -12.47
N VAL A 118 1.04 -0.10 -11.33
CA VAL A 118 1.20 -0.66 -9.99
C VAL A 118 0.23 -1.83 -9.76
N ALA A 119 -1.02 -1.71 -10.23
CA ALA A 119 -2.03 -2.75 -10.12
C ALA A 119 -1.63 -4.07 -10.79
N LEU A 120 -0.87 -3.97 -11.86
CA LEU A 120 -0.38 -5.13 -12.63
C LEU A 120 0.87 -5.79 -12.02
N LEU A 121 1.43 -5.27 -10.93
CA LEU A 121 2.56 -5.89 -10.24
C LEU A 121 2.09 -7.08 -9.40
N PRO A 122 2.89 -8.14 -9.27
CA PRO A 122 2.67 -9.16 -8.27
C PRO A 122 2.55 -8.56 -6.87
N MET A 123 1.71 -9.13 -6.01
CA MET A 123 1.34 -8.55 -4.73
C MET A 123 2.54 -8.24 -3.85
N GLY A 124 3.47 -9.18 -3.68
CA GLY A 124 4.65 -8.95 -2.84
C GLY A 124 5.55 -7.82 -3.33
N GLN A 125 5.65 -7.61 -4.66
CA GLN A 125 6.39 -6.48 -5.24
C GLN A 125 5.65 -5.17 -5.02
N ARG A 126 4.31 -5.17 -5.17
CA ARG A 126 3.44 -4.01 -4.98
C ARG A 126 3.48 -3.52 -3.53
N GLN A 127 3.39 -4.44 -2.57
CA GLN A 127 3.46 -4.10 -1.15
C GLN A 127 4.79 -3.44 -0.77
N VAL A 128 5.90 -4.06 -1.16
CA VAL A 128 7.24 -3.51 -0.87
C VAL A 128 7.43 -2.15 -1.53
N LEU A 129 7.06 -2.02 -2.82
CA LEU A 129 7.20 -0.77 -3.56
C LEU A 129 6.36 0.36 -2.94
N THR A 130 5.12 0.07 -2.55
CA THR A 130 4.24 1.06 -1.93
C THR A 130 4.79 1.54 -0.58
N LEU A 131 5.26 0.62 0.26
CA LEU A 131 5.78 0.98 1.58
C LEU A 131 7.09 1.76 1.50
N ILE A 132 7.97 1.45 0.55
CA ILE A 132 9.27 2.13 0.41
C ILE A 132 9.14 3.43 -0.40
N ASP A 133 8.52 3.39 -1.59
CA ASP A 133 8.56 4.51 -2.52
C ASP A 133 7.43 5.53 -2.28
N LEU A 134 6.32 5.13 -1.63
CA LEU A 134 5.20 6.03 -1.34
C LEU A 134 5.15 6.46 0.13
N GLU A 135 5.46 5.56 1.07
CA GLU A 135 5.39 5.83 2.51
C GLU A 135 6.76 6.03 3.16
N GLU A 136 7.85 5.89 2.38
CA GLU A 136 9.24 6.20 2.75
C GLU A 136 9.78 5.37 3.94
N PHE A 137 9.22 4.18 4.18
CA PHE A 137 9.75 3.26 5.19
C PHE A 137 11.12 2.71 4.81
N SER A 138 11.98 2.53 5.80
CA SER A 138 13.26 1.84 5.62
C SER A 138 13.06 0.34 5.32
N TYR A 139 14.07 -0.30 4.73
CA TYR A 139 14.02 -1.74 4.42
C TYR A 139 13.75 -2.61 5.67
N ASN A 140 14.32 -2.23 6.82
CA ASN A 140 14.10 -2.94 8.08
C ASN A 140 12.65 -2.80 8.55
N GLN A 141 12.08 -1.59 8.50
CA GLN A 141 10.68 -1.37 8.85
C GLN A 141 9.74 -2.14 7.92
N VAL A 142 10.00 -2.17 6.61
CA VAL A 142 9.19 -2.94 5.67
C VAL A 142 9.31 -4.45 5.93
N ALA A 143 10.49 -4.94 6.27
CA ALA A 143 10.68 -6.34 6.68
C ALA A 143 9.85 -6.70 7.91
N GLU A 144 9.78 -5.81 8.91
CA GLU A 144 8.96 -5.97 10.11
C GLU A 144 7.46 -5.86 9.84
N ILE A 145 7.04 -4.91 8.97
CA ILE A 145 5.64 -4.71 8.57
C ILE A 145 5.11 -5.94 7.84
N LEU A 146 5.85 -6.44 6.86
CA LEU A 146 5.43 -7.55 6.00
C LEU A 146 5.80 -8.93 6.55
N GLU A 147 6.56 -8.99 7.66
CA GLU A 147 7.05 -10.22 8.29
C GLU A 147 7.89 -11.09 7.34
N ILE A 148 8.77 -10.45 6.54
CA ILE A 148 9.65 -11.10 5.57
C ILE A 148 11.12 -10.70 5.81
N PRO A 149 12.11 -11.51 5.37
CA PRO A 149 13.52 -11.15 5.46
C PRO A 149 13.84 -9.87 4.68
N VAL A 150 14.79 -9.06 5.18
CA VAL A 150 15.25 -7.82 4.51
C VAL A 150 15.78 -8.11 3.10
N GLY A 151 16.46 -9.24 2.89
CA GLY A 151 16.91 -9.67 1.55
C GLY A 151 15.76 -9.88 0.57
N THR A 152 14.60 -10.38 1.07
CA THR A 152 13.37 -10.51 0.30
C THR A 152 12.79 -9.15 -0.05
N VAL A 153 12.78 -8.19 0.90
CA VAL A 153 12.39 -6.80 0.63
C VAL A 153 13.21 -6.21 -0.52
N MET A 154 14.53 -6.32 -0.44
CA MET A 154 15.44 -5.77 -1.46
C MET A 154 15.22 -6.39 -2.84
N SER A 155 15.08 -7.72 -2.91
CA SER A 155 14.86 -8.43 -4.17
C SER A 155 13.50 -8.13 -4.80
N ARG A 156 12.43 -8.05 -3.97
CA ARG A 156 11.09 -7.67 -4.43
C ARG A 156 11.05 -6.22 -4.90
N LEU A 157 11.70 -5.29 -4.21
CA LEU A 157 11.79 -3.89 -4.62
C LEU A 157 12.50 -3.74 -5.97
N CYS A 158 13.64 -4.40 -6.14
CA CYS A 158 14.40 -4.36 -7.39
C CYS A 158 13.55 -4.86 -8.57
N ARG A 159 12.92 -6.04 -8.42
CA ARG A 159 12.02 -6.61 -9.44
C ARG A 159 10.79 -5.74 -9.67
N GLY A 160 10.19 -5.22 -8.61
CA GLY A 160 9.02 -4.34 -8.68
C GLY A 160 9.28 -3.06 -9.45
N ARG A 161 10.40 -2.38 -9.17
CA ARG A 161 10.81 -1.17 -9.90
C ARG A 161 11.11 -1.44 -11.37
N GLN A 162 11.75 -2.57 -11.68
CA GLN A 162 12.01 -2.96 -13.06
C GLN A 162 10.70 -3.27 -13.81
N SER A 163 9.81 -4.05 -13.23
CA SER A 163 8.51 -4.37 -13.81
C SER A 163 7.65 -3.11 -13.99
N LEU A 164 7.62 -2.21 -13.00
CA LEU A 164 6.91 -0.94 -13.10
C LEU A 164 7.44 -0.08 -14.25
N LYS A 165 8.75 0.02 -14.40
CA LYS A 165 9.39 0.77 -15.51
C LYS A 165 8.94 0.24 -16.88
N VAL A 166 8.94 -1.07 -17.08
CA VAL A 166 8.50 -1.71 -18.34
C VAL A 166 7.04 -1.38 -18.60
N ARG A 167 6.15 -1.58 -17.61
CA ARG A 167 4.72 -1.30 -17.76
C ARG A 167 4.40 0.16 -18.03
N LEU A 168 5.12 1.10 -17.39
CA LEU A 168 4.95 2.53 -17.67
C LEU A 168 5.36 2.92 -19.09
N ILE A 169 6.38 2.25 -19.64
CA ILE A 169 6.78 2.45 -21.04
C ILE A 169 5.71 1.89 -22.00
N GLU A 170 5.15 0.72 -21.70
CA GLU A 170 4.06 0.10 -22.49
C GLU A 170 2.77 0.94 -22.46
N LEU A 171 2.45 1.51 -21.31
CA LEU A 171 1.28 2.39 -21.11
C LEU A 171 1.52 3.84 -21.58
N ALA A 172 2.75 4.19 -21.97
CA ALA A 172 3.05 5.52 -22.51
C ALA A 172 2.30 5.70 -23.85
N PRO A 173 1.63 6.86 -24.09
CA PRO A 173 1.01 7.09 -25.40
C PRO A 173 2.07 7.00 -26.48
N GLN A 174 1.74 6.32 -27.56
CA GLN A 174 2.58 6.26 -28.78
C GLN A 174 2.63 7.63 -29.50
N ALA A 175 2.80 8.70 -28.77
CA ALA A 175 2.83 10.07 -29.28
C ALA A 175 4.07 10.38 -30.15
N LYS A 176 5.04 9.46 -30.25
CA LYS A 176 6.25 9.67 -31.09
C LYS A 176 6.23 9.02 -32.45
N ALA A 177 5.31 8.12 -32.73
CA ALA A 177 5.24 7.48 -34.06
C ALA A 177 4.46 8.28 -35.11
N ALA A 178 3.57 9.18 -34.69
CA ALA A 178 2.76 10.00 -35.63
C ALA A 178 3.49 11.26 -36.10
N ALA A 179 4.40 11.82 -35.25
CA ALA A 179 5.13 13.06 -35.59
C ALA A 179 6.25 12.85 -36.64
N LEU A 180 6.70 11.61 -36.88
CA LEU A 180 7.74 11.30 -37.86
C LEU A 180 7.19 10.94 -39.24
N ARG A 181 5.86 10.84 -39.41
CA ARG A 181 5.22 10.56 -40.72
C ARG A 181 4.66 11.79 -41.44
N SER A 182 4.70 12.96 -40.80
CA SER A 182 4.17 14.21 -41.43
C SER A 182 5.25 15.14 -41.98
N VAL A 183 6.49 14.68 -42.12
CA VAL A 183 7.57 15.42 -42.81
C VAL A 183 8.03 14.56 -43.98
N LYS A 184 7.23 14.60 -45.05
CA LYS A 184 7.63 14.33 -46.42
C LYS A 184 6.81 15.21 -47.36
#